data_9e399c3f33e12ae0982b4b86f5084fa5
#
_entry.id   9e399c3f33e12ae0982b4b86f5084fa5
#
_cell.length_a   1.000
_cell.length_b   1.000
_cell.length_c   1.000
_cell.angle_alpha   90.00
_cell.angle_beta   90.00
_cell.angle_gamma   90.00
#
_symmetry.space_group_name_H-M   'P 1'
#
loop_
_entity.id
_entity.type
_entity.pdbx_description
1 polymer ?
#
loop_
_entity_poly.entity_id
_entity_poly.type
_entity_poly.pdbx_seq_one_letter_code
_entity_poly.pdbx_strand_id
1 'polypeptide(L)'
;LTLGEFGTLYDCACTNVKVYVSRIMKLPTNLDSDGMNTQFFIFTLKDLRNAIAHNNVIFDTRFKTGKTDQRLVTLLEREVGISNIDFKYMDAYIIMITYFLRKMGETKNACKQFISSYQQQTEFLRNDLPISIYNQILGTQHKSNMLALQNFISKS
;
A
#
# COMPACT_ATOMS: atom_id res chain seq x y z
N LEU A 1 -3.32 -21.39 -6.45
CA LEU A 1 -3.14 -20.17 -7.22
C LEU A 1 -2.23 -19.22 -6.43
N THR A 2 -1.07 -18.87 -6.97
CA THR A 2 -0.18 -17.88 -6.37
C THR A 2 -0.71 -16.46 -6.62
N LEU A 3 -0.22 -15.49 -5.85
CA LEU A 3 -0.61 -14.08 -6.07
C LEU A 3 -0.18 -13.57 -7.47
N GLY A 4 0.94 -14.08 -8.00
CA GLY A 4 1.38 -13.77 -9.37
C GLY A 4 0.47 -14.34 -10.45
N GLU A 5 0.06 -15.61 -10.32
CA GLU A 5 -0.90 -16.25 -11.22
C GLU A 5 -2.26 -15.55 -11.17
N PHE A 6 -2.72 -15.17 -9.96
CA PHE A 6 -3.95 -14.40 -9.81
C PHE A 6 -3.84 -13.02 -10.50
N GLY A 7 -2.71 -12.32 -10.35
CA GLY A 7 -2.46 -11.06 -11.03
C GLY A 7 -2.49 -11.21 -12.55
N THR A 8 -1.88 -12.25 -13.09
CA THR A 8 -1.90 -12.56 -14.53
C THR A 8 -3.31 -12.90 -15.03
N LEU A 9 -4.06 -13.69 -14.27
CA LEU A 9 -5.46 -14.00 -14.57
C LEU A 9 -6.31 -12.71 -14.60
N TYR A 10 -6.11 -11.84 -13.62
CA TYR A 10 -6.81 -10.54 -13.57
C TYR A 10 -6.41 -9.64 -14.75
N ASP A 11 -5.14 -9.66 -15.15
CA ASP A 11 -4.66 -8.89 -16.31
C ASP A 11 -5.33 -9.33 -17.61
N CYS A 12 -5.54 -10.63 -17.79
CA CYS A 12 -6.26 -11.20 -18.94
C CYS A 12 -7.78 -10.96 -18.92
N ALA A 13 -8.34 -10.51 -17.79
CA ALA A 13 -9.79 -10.26 -17.69
C ALA A 13 -10.19 -9.06 -18.57
N CYS A 14 -11.37 -9.14 -19.19
CA CYS A 14 -11.90 -8.01 -19.95
C CYS A 14 -12.24 -6.82 -19.05
N THR A 15 -12.26 -5.62 -19.65
CA THR A 15 -12.50 -4.35 -18.92
C THR A 15 -13.78 -4.39 -18.08
N ASN A 16 -14.86 -5.01 -18.59
CA ASN A 16 -16.11 -5.10 -17.85
C ASN A 16 -15.95 -5.85 -16.51
N VAL A 17 -15.16 -6.92 -16.49
CA VAL A 17 -14.87 -7.68 -15.27
C VAL A 17 -14.01 -6.82 -14.31
N LYS A 18 -12.99 -6.14 -14.82
CA LYS A 18 -12.14 -5.25 -14.02
C LYS A 18 -12.96 -4.12 -13.37
N VAL A 19 -13.81 -3.46 -14.14
CA VAL A 19 -14.72 -2.42 -13.66
C VAL A 19 -15.72 -2.96 -12.63
N TYR A 20 -16.25 -4.18 -12.85
CA TYR A 20 -17.14 -4.82 -11.89
C TYR A 20 -16.44 -5.07 -10.54
N VAL A 21 -15.23 -5.61 -10.55
CA VAL A 21 -14.41 -5.81 -9.34
C VAL A 21 -14.13 -4.48 -8.64
N SER A 22 -13.71 -3.46 -9.39
CA SER A 22 -13.48 -2.11 -8.85
C SER A 22 -14.71 -1.57 -8.11
N ARG A 23 -15.90 -1.75 -8.68
CA ARG A 23 -17.17 -1.34 -8.05
C ARG A 23 -17.48 -2.12 -6.77
N ILE A 24 -17.27 -3.45 -6.76
CA ILE A 24 -17.44 -4.27 -5.55
C ILE A 24 -16.48 -3.78 -4.45
N MET A 25 -15.26 -3.46 -4.80
CA MET A 25 -14.26 -2.90 -3.88
C MET A 25 -14.55 -1.44 -3.51
N LYS A 26 -15.62 -0.83 -4.06
CA LYS A 26 -15.98 0.57 -3.80
C LYS A 26 -14.85 1.56 -4.10
N LEU A 27 -14.07 1.28 -5.15
CA LEU A 27 -13.09 2.24 -5.64
C LEU A 27 -13.81 3.38 -6.38
N PRO A 28 -13.31 4.62 -6.28
CA PRO A 28 -13.97 5.77 -6.89
C PRO A 28 -13.85 5.69 -8.42
N THR A 29 -14.98 5.70 -9.11
CA THR A 29 -15.08 5.53 -10.59
C THR A 29 -14.35 6.62 -11.37
N ASN A 30 -14.21 7.81 -10.82
CA ASN A 30 -13.43 8.90 -11.42
C ASN A 30 -11.90 8.71 -11.34
N LEU A 31 -11.44 7.80 -10.49
CA LEU A 31 -10.03 7.45 -10.33
C LEU A 31 -9.70 6.04 -10.83
N ASP A 32 -10.73 5.21 -11.10
CA ASP A 32 -10.59 3.82 -11.51
C ASP A 32 -11.69 3.42 -12.52
N SER A 33 -11.85 4.20 -13.58
CA SER A 33 -12.89 4.00 -14.60
C SER A 33 -12.73 2.70 -15.41
N ASP A 34 -11.52 2.18 -15.50
CA ASP A 34 -11.14 0.97 -16.23
C ASP A 34 -10.86 -0.25 -15.32
N GLY A 35 -10.92 -0.08 -13.98
CA GLY A 35 -10.66 -1.13 -13.00
C GLY A 35 -9.19 -1.54 -12.88
N MET A 36 -8.25 -0.74 -13.37
CA MET A 36 -6.82 -1.11 -13.41
C MET A 36 -6.11 -0.92 -12.06
N ASN A 37 -6.64 -0.09 -11.14
CA ASN A 37 -5.98 0.11 -9.85
C ASN A 37 -5.92 -1.16 -9.00
N THR A 38 -6.91 -2.04 -9.11
CA THR A 38 -6.86 -3.38 -8.48
C THR A 38 -5.68 -4.21 -9.03
N GLN A 39 -5.43 -4.16 -10.33
CA GLN A 39 -4.29 -4.83 -10.94
C GLN A 39 -2.96 -4.28 -10.42
N PHE A 40 -2.81 -2.97 -10.38
CA PHE A 40 -1.59 -2.34 -9.86
C PHE A 40 -1.35 -2.68 -8.40
N PHE A 41 -2.41 -2.71 -7.59
CA PHE A 41 -2.35 -3.19 -6.21
C PHE A 41 -1.83 -4.63 -6.12
N ILE A 42 -2.41 -5.55 -6.90
CA ILE A 42 -2.01 -6.98 -6.88
C ILE A 42 -0.52 -7.13 -7.22
N PHE A 43 -0.04 -6.48 -8.28
CA PHE A 43 1.37 -6.59 -8.68
C PHE A 43 2.31 -5.91 -7.69
N THR A 44 1.95 -4.75 -7.14
CA THR A 44 2.75 -4.08 -6.11
C THR A 44 2.83 -4.92 -4.83
N LEU A 45 1.71 -5.53 -4.41
CA LEU A 45 1.66 -6.44 -3.27
C LEU A 45 2.47 -7.72 -3.53
N LYS A 46 2.42 -8.27 -4.75
CA LYS A 46 3.23 -9.43 -5.15
C LYS A 46 4.71 -9.14 -5.00
N ASP A 47 5.18 -7.97 -5.41
CA ASP A 47 6.59 -7.60 -5.33
C ASP A 47 7.05 -7.52 -3.87
N LEU A 48 6.27 -6.88 -2.98
CA LEU A 48 6.54 -6.86 -1.54
C LEU A 48 6.54 -8.27 -0.94
N ARG A 49 5.52 -9.08 -1.23
CA ARG A 49 5.41 -10.45 -0.71
C ARG A 49 6.60 -11.30 -1.16
N ASN A 50 7.03 -11.16 -2.41
CA ASN A 50 8.18 -11.91 -2.91
C ASN A 50 9.48 -11.45 -2.23
N ALA A 51 9.65 -10.15 -2.00
CA ALA A 51 10.79 -9.64 -1.25
C ALA A 51 10.87 -10.26 0.16
N ILE A 52 9.73 -10.29 0.88
CA ILE A 52 9.63 -10.91 2.20
C ILE A 52 9.91 -12.42 2.12
N ALA A 53 9.32 -13.13 1.16
CA ALA A 53 9.48 -14.58 1.01
C ALA A 53 10.91 -15.00 0.65
N HIS A 54 11.66 -14.15 -0.04
CA HIS A 54 13.08 -14.36 -0.37
C HIS A 54 14.04 -13.73 0.64
N ASN A 55 13.53 -13.28 1.78
CA ASN A 55 14.32 -12.65 2.84
C ASN A 55 15.15 -11.45 2.36
N ASN A 56 14.63 -10.69 1.41
CA ASN A 56 15.25 -9.47 0.92
C ASN A 56 15.14 -8.34 1.96
N VAL A 57 16.05 -7.37 1.88
CA VAL A 57 15.99 -6.18 2.73
C VAL A 57 14.86 -5.27 2.28
N ILE A 58 13.71 -5.33 2.95
CA ILE A 58 12.50 -4.59 2.57
C ILE A 58 12.59 -3.07 2.84
N PHE A 59 13.48 -2.65 3.74
CA PHE A 59 13.71 -1.22 4.01
C PHE A 59 14.63 -0.52 3.00
N ASP A 60 15.26 -1.28 2.12
CA ASP A 60 16.12 -0.77 1.07
C ASP A 60 15.52 -0.99 -0.31
N THR A 61 14.33 -0.87 -0.55
CA THR A 61 13.56 -0.97 -1.82
C THR A 61 14.29 -1.49 -3.08
N ARG A 62 15.49 -2.08 -2.93
CA ARG A 62 16.25 -2.76 -3.98
C ARG A 62 15.53 -3.99 -4.55
N PHE A 63 14.53 -4.51 -3.83
CA PHE A 63 13.67 -5.55 -4.37
C PHE A 63 12.75 -5.04 -5.48
N LYS A 64 12.61 -3.72 -5.62
CA LYS A 64 11.69 -3.11 -6.56
C LYS A 64 12.40 -2.86 -7.89
N THR A 65 12.09 -3.69 -8.89
CA THR A 65 12.64 -3.57 -10.25
C THR A 65 11.85 -2.64 -11.15
N GLY A 66 10.62 -2.25 -10.78
CA GLY A 66 9.73 -1.40 -11.55
C GLY A 66 9.19 -0.22 -10.74
N LYS A 67 8.72 0.82 -11.45
CA LYS A 67 7.99 1.91 -10.83
C LYS A 67 6.55 1.46 -10.55
N THR A 68 6.02 1.81 -9.37
CA THR A 68 4.59 1.69 -9.11
C THR A 68 3.82 2.61 -10.07
N ASP A 69 2.70 2.14 -10.61
CA ASP A 69 1.90 2.94 -11.53
C ASP A 69 1.39 4.21 -10.84
N GLN A 70 1.55 5.35 -11.53
CA GLN A 70 1.19 6.66 -10.99
C GLN A 70 -0.31 6.78 -10.70
N ARG A 71 -1.17 6.00 -11.38
CA ARG A 71 -2.61 5.98 -11.11
C ARG A 71 -2.91 5.41 -9.73
N LEU A 72 -2.21 4.36 -9.31
CA LEU A 72 -2.33 3.82 -7.95
C LEU A 72 -1.87 4.85 -6.90
N VAL A 73 -0.76 5.54 -7.14
CA VAL A 73 -0.29 6.61 -6.26
C VAL A 73 -1.35 7.70 -6.14
N THR A 74 -1.87 8.20 -7.27
CA THR A 74 -2.91 9.24 -7.30
C THR A 74 -4.19 8.80 -6.57
N LEU A 75 -4.61 7.55 -6.73
CA LEU A 75 -5.75 6.98 -6.00
C LEU A 75 -5.53 7.07 -4.49
N LEU A 76 -4.38 6.59 -4.02
CA LEU A 76 -4.06 6.57 -2.59
C LEU A 76 -3.95 7.99 -2.02
N GLU A 77 -3.28 8.91 -2.72
CA GLU A 77 -3.13 10.29 -2.29
C GLU A 77 -4.48 10.99 -2.11
N ARG A 78 -5.38 10.82 -3.07
CA ARG A 78 -6.71 11.46 -3.01
C ARG A 78 -7.63 10.85 -1.98
N GLU A 79 -7.65 9.53 -1.87
CA GLU A 79 -8.57 8.82 -0.97
C GLU A 79 -8.13 8.87 0.49
N VAL A 80 -6.82 8.77 0.75
CA VAL A 80 -6.27 8.76 2.12
C VAL A 80 -5.96 10.19 2.60
N GLY A 81 -5.76 11.13 1.68
CA GLY A 81 -5.41 12.52 2.01
C GLY A 81 -3.94 12.70 2.41
N ILE A 82 -3.05 11.87 1.86
CA ILE A 82 -1.60 11.95 2.06
C ILE A 82 -0.96 12.33 0.74
N SER A 83 -0.17 13.40 0.72
CA SER A 83 0.55 13.85 -0.48
C SER A 83 1.95 13.24 -0.57
N ASN A 84 2.47 13.10 -1.80
CA ASN A 84 3.81 12.60 -2.09
C ASN A 84 4.05 11.17 -1.56
N ILE A 85 3.10 10.28 -1.80
CA ILE A 85 3.28 8.85 -1.49
C ILE A 85 4.37 8.29 -2.41
N ASP A 86 5.47 7.86 -1.81
CA ASP A 86 6.63 7.31 -2.53
C ASP A 86 6.88 5.86 -2.12
N PHE A 87 6.67 4.94 -3.04
CA PHE A 87 6.93 3.51 -2.88
C PHE A 87 8.42 3.14 -2.73
N LYS A 88 9.29 4.14 -2.68
CA LYS A 88 10.65 3.99 -2.18
C LYS A 88 10.68 3.67 -0.68
N TYR A 89 9.65 4.08 0.07
CA TYR A 89 9.54 3.87 1.50
C TYR A 89 8.46 2.83 1.84
N MET A 90 8.66 2.09 2.93
CA MET A 90 7.72 1.08 3.39
C MET A 90 6.34 1.68 3.75
N ASP A 91 6.29 2.93 4.17
CA ASP A 91 5.05 3.64 4.48
C ASP A 91 4.02 3.57 3.35
N ALA A 92 4.46 3.69 2.10
CA ALA A 92 3.56 3.64 0.95
C ALA A 92 2.87 2.26 0.83
N TYR A 93 3.59 1.18 1.14
CA TYR A 93 3.01 -0.17 1.16
C TYR A 93 2.02 -0.33 2.32
N ILE A 94 2.31 0.21 3.49
CA ILE A 94 1.39 0.19 4.65
C ILE A 94 0.12 0.99 4.34
N ILE A 95 0.25 2.17 3.73
CA ILE A 95 -0.89 2.98 3.28
C ILE A 95 -1.73 2.20 2.26
N MET A 96 -1.10 1.63 1.24
CA MET A 96 -1.76 0.86 0.21
C MET A 96 -2.50 -0.35 0.80
N ILE A 97 -1.83 -1.18 1.58
CA ILE A 97 -2.42 -2.39 2.18
C ILE A 97 -3.60 -1.99 3.06
N THR A 98 -3.44 -1.01 3.93
CA THR A 98 -4.50 -0.56 4.84
C THR A 98 -5.72 -0.02 4.08
N TYR A 99 -5.49 0.78 3.03
CA TYR A 99 -6.56 1.29 2.17
C TYR A 99 -7.36 0.15 1.54
N PHE A 100 -6.69 -0.80 0.91
CA PHE A 100 -7.37 -1.91 0.25
C PHE A 100 -8.05 -2.87 1.23
N LEU A 101 -7.47 -3.14 2.40
CA LEU A 101 -8.13 -3.89 3.47
C LEU A 101 -9.46 -3.25 3.86
N ARG A 102 -9.49 -1.92 4.03
CA ARG A 102 -10.76 -1.20 4.31
C ARG A 102 -11.76 -1.33 3.17
N LYS A 103 -11.31 -1.21 1.91
CA LYS A 103 -12.20 -1.37 0.73
C LYS A 103 -12.72 -2.80 0.59
N MET A 104 -11.96 -3.80 0.99
CA MET A 104 -12.39 -5.21 1.04
C MET A 104 -13.30 -5.54 2.25
N GLY A 105 -13.57 -4.57 3.12
CA GLY A 105 -14.52 -4.75 4.24
C GLY A 105 -13.88 -5.09 5.58
N GLU A 106 -12.54 -5.03 5.68
CA GLU A 106 -11.85 -5.29 6.96
C GLU A 106 -12.27 -4.26 8.01
N THR A 107 -12.29 -4.66 9.27
CA THR A 107 -12.77 -3.79 10.37
C THR A 107 -11.81 -2.63 10.63
N LYS A 108 -12.35 -1.51 11.13
CA LYS A 108 -11.52 -0.37 11.57
C LYS A 108 -10.50 -0.79 12.63
N ASN A 109 -10.91 -1.65 13.55
CA ASN A 109 -10.03 -2.12 14.63
C ASN A 109 -8.86 -2.95 14.09
N ALA A 110 -9.09 -3.88 13.16
CA ALA A 110 -8.03 -4.64 12.54
C ALA A 110 -7.04 -3.75 11.78
N CYS A 111 -7.54 -2.78 11.01
CA CYS A 111 -6.70 -1.81 10.32
C CYS A 111 -5.87 -0.95 11.31
N LYS A 112 -6.48 -0.49 12.41
CA LYS A 112 -5.76 0.26 13.46
C LYS A 112 -4.69 -0.59 14.15
N GLN A 113 -4.98 -1.85 14.44
CA GLN A 113 -3.99 -2.77 15.01
C GLN A 113 -2.81 -2.99 14.06
N PHE A 114 -3.08 -3.17 12.75
CA PHE A 114 -2.04 -3.30 11.75
C PHE A 114 -1.12 -2.08 11.71
N ILE A 115 -1.69 -0.86 11.67
CA ILE A 115 -0.92 0.39 11.71
C ILE A 115 -0.11 0.50 13.01
N SER A 116 -0.74 0.21 14.15
CA SER A 116 -0.08 0.30 15.46
C SER A 116 1.08 -0.70 15.59
N SER A 117 0.92 -1.92 15.08
CA SER A 117 2.01 -2.91 15.06
C SER A 117 3.19 -2.42 14.21
N TYR A 118 2.93 -1.84 13.06
CA TYR A 118 3.98 -1.24 12.22
C TYR A 118 4.69 -0.09 12.94
N GLN A 119 3.93 0.82 13.54
CA GLN A 119 4.51 1.95 14.31
C GLN A 119 5.36 1.47 15.48
N GLN A 120 4.92 0.43 16.20
CA GLN A 120 5.72 -0.16 17.28
C GLN A 120 7.06 -0.69 16.79
N GLN A 121 7.08 -1.42 15.67
CA GLN A 121 8.33 -1.92 15.09
C GLN A 121 9.24 -0.79 14.62
N THR A 122 8.69 0.26 14.04
CA THR A 122 9.48 1.41 13.59
C THR A 122 10.02 2.25 14.75
N GLU A 123 9.33 2.30 15.90
CA GLU A 123 9.87 2.94 17.11
C GLU A 123 11.02 2.11 17.73
N PHE A 124 10.97 0.78 17.71
CA PHE A 124 12.15 -0.02 18.06
C PHE A 124 13.35 0.31 17.17
N LEU A 125 13.15 0.34 15.86
CA LEU A 125 14.19 0.70 14.90
C LEU A 125 14.75 2.10 15.17
N ARG A 126 13.89 3.05 15.59
CA ARG A 126 14.31 4.42 15.93
C ARG A 126 15.21 4.48 17.14
N ASN A 127 14.99 3.61 18.14
CA ASN A 127 15.81 3.58 19.35
C ASN A 127 17.21 2.98 19.09
N ASP A 128 17.32 2.12 18.08
CA ASP A 128 18.54 1.40 17.76
C ASP A 128 19.42 2.11 16.72
N LEU A 129 18.88 3.10 15.99
CA LEU A 129 19.56 3.75 14.88
C LEU A 129 19.73 5.27 15.08
N PRO A 130 20.83 5.86 14.57
CA PRO A 130 20.92 7.31 14.42
C PRO A 130 19.74 7.85 13.60
N ILE A 131 19.22 9.02 14.00
CA ILE A 131 18.05 9.63 13.37
C ILE A 131 18.22 9.87 11.86
N SER A 132 19.44 10.14 11.41
CA SER A 132 19.75 10.30 9.97
C SER A 132 19.51 9.00 9.19
N ILE A 133 19.92 7.86 9.74
CA ILE A 133 19.72 6.55 9.13
C ILE A 133 18.24 6.15 9.18
N TYR A 134 17.58 6.36 10.31
CA TYR A 134 16.15 6.15 10.44
C TYR A 134 15.36 6.92 9.37
N ASN A 135 15.66 8.20 9.16
CA ASN A 135 15.01 9.03 8.16
C ASN A 135 15.33 8.62 6.71
N GLN A 136 16.50 8.02 6.46
CA GLN A 136 16.81 7.44 5.14
C GLN A 136 15.96 6.19 4.84
N ILE A 137 15.64 5.40 5.87
CA ILE A 137 14.86 4.15 5.75
C ILE A 137 13.37 4.43 5.60
N LEU A 138 12.80 5.26 6.47
CA LEU A 138 11.35 5.47 6.57
C LEU A 138 10.87 6.78 5.94
N GLY A 139 11.78 7.69 5.64
CA GLY A 139 11.45 9.05 5.21
C GLY A 139 11.13 9.98 6.37
N THR A 140 11.28 11.28 6.13
CA THR A 140 11.02 12.31 7.14
C THR A 140 9.52 12.49 7.46
N GLN A 141 8.65 12.00 6.58
CA GLN A 141 7.18 12.12 6.69
C GLN A 141 6.52 10.94 7.41
N HIS A 142 7.30 9.95 7.88
CA HIS A 142 6.77 8.71 8.48
C HIS A 142 5.67 8.97 9.53
N LYS A 143 5.95 9.80 10.54
CA LYS A 143 4.99 10.07 11.63
C LYS A 143 3.72 10.75 11.14
N SER A 144 3.84 11.75 10.25
CA SER A 144 2.68 12.43 9.68
C SER A 144 1.84 11.53 8.79
N ASN A 145 2.48 10.66 8.01
CA ASN A 145 1.80 9.68 7.16
C ASN A 145 0.99 8.68 8.00
N MET A 146 1.56 8.14 9.06
CA MET A 146 0.86 7.19 9.94
C MET A 146 -0.29 7.84 10.69
N LEU A 147 -0.15 9.09 11.15
CA LEU A 147 -1.25 9.84 11.76
C LEU A 147 -2.39 10.11 10.76
N ALA A 148 -2.07 10.54 9.55
CA ALA A 148 -3.05 10.76 8.50
C ALA A 148 -3.80 9.47 8.14
N LEU A 149 -3.08 8.34 8.05
CA LEU A 149 -3.67 7.03 7.80
C LEU A 149 -4.62 6.58 8.93
N GLN A 150 -4.25 6.79 10.19
CA GLN A 150 -5.14 6.52 11.35
C GLN A 150 -6.40 7.37 11.31
N ASN A 151 -6.27 8.65 10.93
CA ASN A 151 -7.41 9.57 10.77
C ASN A 151 -8.34 9.12 9.62
N PHE A 152 -7.78 8.67 8.50
CA PHE A 152 -8.54 8.09 7.41
C PHE A 152 -9.36 6.88 7.88
N ILE A 153 -8.76 5.92 8.58
CA ILE A 153 -9.45 4.73 9.10
C ILE A 153 -10.55 5.11 10.10
N SER A 154 -10.35 6.14 10.89
CA SER A 154 -11.36 6.58 11.86
C SER A 154 -12.62 7.15 11.20
N LYS A 155 -12.46 7.78 10.01
CA LYS A 155 -13.55 8.40 9.24
C LYS A 155 -14.21 7.45 8.23
N SER A 156 -13.48 6.43 7.74
CA SER A 156 -13.92 5.53 6.66
C SER A 156 -14.99 4.50 7.07
#